data_889d0c0442612f667c90ff19985a1d54
#
_entry.id   889d0c0442612f667c90ff19985a1d54
#
_cell.length_a   1.000
_cell.length_b   1.000
_cell.length_c   1.000
_cell.angle_alpha   90.00
_cell.angle_beta   90.00
_cell.angle_gamma   90.00
#
_symmetry.space_group_name_H-M   'P 1'
#
loop_
_entity.id
_entity.type
_entity.pdbx_description
1 polymer ?
#
loop_
_entity_poly.entity_id
_entity_poly.type
_entity_poly.pdbx_seq_one_letter_code
_entity_poly.pdbx_strand_id
1 'polypeptide(L)'
;GDDAIAHVAGACVGDGDFHHDDTVFVTHDAVNCESRQVFKKVLRNGAVGVFQGKILVKPGAQKTDGYQISQSLLLDDDSQFLAKPELEIYADDVACSHGSTSGAIDEEAMFYLRSRGVPEGAATDLLTLAFLAEAVDEIENRELADDIVTRLQDWLARRR
;
A
#
# COMPACT_ATOMS: atom_id res chain seq x y z
N GLY A 1 -19.95 -3.58 -15.61
CA GLY A 1 -21.34 -3.94 -15.42
C GLY A 1 -21.65 -4.15 -13.96
N ASP A 2 -22.88 -4.51 -13.62
CA ASP A 2 -23.26 -4.81 -12.24
C ASP A 2 -22.42 -5.96 -11.65
N ASP A 3 -22.31 -5.99 -10.31
CA ASP A 3 -21.58 -7.02 -9.55
C ASP A 3 -20.09 -7.13 -9.92
N ALA A 4 -19.49 -6.07 -10.46
CA ALA A 4 -18.07 -6.08 -10.82
C ALA A 4 -17.18 -5.87 -9.59
N ILE A 5 -16.06 -6.61 -9.55
CA ILE A 5 -15.04 -6.50 -8.50
C ILE A 5 -13.72 -6.05 -9.14
N ALA A 6 -13.06 -5.06 -8.51
CA ALA A 6 -11.76 -4.56 -8.94
C ALA A 6 -10.79 -4.42 -7.76
N HIS A 7 -9.73 -5.21 -7.75
CA HIS A 7 -8.64 -5.07 -6.79
C HIS A 7 -7.42 -4.46 -7.47
N VAL A 8 -6.85 -3.43 -6.86
CA VAL A 8 -5.63 -2.75 -7.32
C VAL A 8 -4.67 -2.64 -6.16
N ALA A 9 -3.53 -3.29 -6.28
CA ALA A 9 -2.50 -3.27 -5.24
C ALA A 9 -1.16 -2.76 -5.79
N GLY A 10 -0.42 -2.04 -4.97
CA GLY A 10 0.90 -1.54 -5.29
C GLY A 10 1.86 -1.67 -4.11
N ALA A 11 3.04 -2.23 -4.36
CA ALA A 11 4.15 -2.25 -3.41
C ALA A 11 5.37 -1.55 -4.02
N CYS A 12 5.94 -0.60 -3.30
CA CYS A 12 7.06 0.21 -3.77
C CYS A 12 8.13 0.32 -2.70
N VAL A 13 9.39 0.23 -3.13
CA VAL A 13 10.56 0.45 -2.28
C VAL A 13 11.46 1.52 -2.91
N GLY A 14 11.68 2.62 -2.20
CA GLY A 14 12.45 3.78 -2.65
C GLY A 14 13.70 4.04 -1.82
N ASP A 15 14.78 4.49 -2.47
CA ASP A 15 16.07 4.75 -1.84
C ASP A 15 16.78 5.92 -2.52
N GLY A 16 17.25 6.91 -1.76
CA GLY A 16 18.00 8.06 -2.27
C GLY A 16 17.16 8.98 -3.15
N ASP A 17 17.67 9.35 -4.32
CA ASP A 17 16.99 10.24 -5.27
C ASP A 17 15.72 9.66 -5.92
N PHE A 18 15.19 8.58 -5.36
CA PHE A 18 14.00 7.93 -5.87
C PHE A 18 12.75 8.80 -5.64
N HIS A 19 11.99 9.02 -6.70
CA HIS A 19 10.67 9.66 -6.65
C HIS A 19 9.66 8.79 -7.40
N HIS A 20 8.56 8.44 -6.73
CA HIS A 20 7.54 7.58 -7.31
C HIS A 20 6.13 8.09 -6.98
N ASP A 21 5.33 8.32 -8.01
CA ASP A 21 3.93 8.76 -7.91
C ASP A 21 3.01 7.65 -8.43
N ASP A 22 2.06 7.21 -7.59
CA ASP A 22 0.94 6.39 -8.02
C ASP A 22 -0.31 7.28 -8.11
N THR A 23 -0.90 7.35 -9.29
CA THR A 23 -2.19 8.00 -9.51
C THR A 23 -3.22 6.96 -9.94
N VAL A 24 -4.26 6.78 -9.12
CA VAL A 24 -5.28 5.74 -9.32
C VAL A 24 -6.68 6.32 -9.23
N PHE A 25 -7.45 6.18 -10.30
CA PHE A 25 -8.87 6.56 -10.32
C PHE A 25 -9.75 5.34 -10.57
N VAL A 26 -10.70 5.12 -9.67
CA VAL A 26 -11.74 4.09 -9.82
C VAL A 26 -13.09 4.78 -9.91
N THR A 27 -13.85 4.49 -10.97
CA THR A 27 -15.21 4.97 -11.15
C THR A 27 -16.19 3.83 -11.05
N HIS A 28 -17.09 3.92 -10.09
CA HIS A 28 -18.24 3.05 -9.99
C HIS A 28 -19.41 3.64 -10.78
N ASP A 29 -19.89 2.89 -11.78
CA ASP A 29 -20.92 3.30 -12.74
C ASP A 29 -22.05 2.27 -12.87
N ALA A 30 -22.03 1.23 -12.01
CA ALA A 30 -22.99 0.13 -12.02
C ALA A 30 -23.33 -0.29 -10.59
N VAL A 31 -24.37 -1.10 -10.42
CA VAL A 31 -24.92 -1.50 -9.13
C VAL A 31 -24.10 -2.63 -8.51
N ASN A 32 -24.00 -2.64 -7.17
CA ASN A 32 -23.40 -3.72 -6.38
C ASN A 32 -21.95 -4.04 -6.75
N CYS A 33 -21.17 -3.02 -7.07
CA CYS A 33 -19.76 -3.16 -7.43
C CYS A 33 -18.84 -2.96 -6.22
N GLU A 34 -17.71 -3.67 -6.22
CA GLU A 34 -16.68 -3.56 -5.19
C GLU A 34 -15.37 -3.05 -5.79
N SER A 35 -14.67 -2.19 -5.05
CA SER A 35 -13.28 -1.86 -5.33
C SER A 35 -12.43 -1.85 -4.08
N ARG A 36 -11.24 -2.45 -4.18
CA ARG A 36 -10.24 -2.46 -3.12
C ARG A 36 -8.92 -1.97 -3.66
N GLN A 37 -8.36 -0.94 -3.03
CA GLN A 37 -7.10 -0.32 -3.42
C GLN A 37 -6.16 -0.34 -2.23
N VAL A 38 -5.02 -1.04 -2.34
CA VAL A 38 -4.02 -1.19 -1.28
C VAL A 38 -2.66 -0.80 -1.80
N PHE A 39 -2.10 0.30 -1.28
CA PHE A 39 -0.79 0.80 -1.70
C PHE A 39 0.16 0.91 -0.50
N LYS A 40 1.33 0.30 -0.63
CA LYS A 40 2.37 0.28 0.40
C LYS A 40 3.69 0.80 -0.15
N LYS A 41 4.30 1.77 0.54
CA LYS A 41 5.61 2.31 0.15
C LYS A 41 6.59 2.21 1.32
N VAL A 42 7.80 1.78 1.05
CA VAL A 42 8.92 1.85 2.00
C VAL A 42 9.97 2.79 1.42
N LEU A 43 10.33 3.81 2.18
CA LEU A 43 11.17 4.90 1.71
C LEU A 43 12.34 5.11 2.66
N ARG A 44 13.54 5.35 2.09
CA ARG A 44 14.75 5.66 2.85
C ARG A 44 15.71 6.57 2.10
N ASN A 45 16.63 7.20 2.84
CA ASN A 45 17.70 8.04 2.32
C ASN A 45 17.22 9.24 1.50
N GLY A 46 16.12 9.86 1.94
CA GLY A 46 15.54 11.03 1.28
C GLY A 46 14.58 10.71 0.11
N ALA A 47 14.21 9.44 -0.07
CA ALA A 47 13.27 9.05 -1.12
C ALA A 47 11.89 9.68 -0.92
N VAL A 48 11.21 10.01 -2.02
CA VAL A 48 9.88 10.62 -2.03
C VAL A 48 8.86 9.68 -2.68
N GLY A 49 7.81 9.38 -1.93
CA GLY A 49 6.65 8.66 -2.44
C GLY A 49 5.42 9.56 -2.50
N VAL A 50 4.66 9.47 -3.58
CA VAL A 50 3.39 10.16 -3.74
C VAL A 50 2.29 9.15 -4.01
N PHE A 51 1.12 9.37 -3.46
CA PHE A 51 -0.09 8.63 -3.77
C PHE A 51 -1.25 9.58 -4.00
N GLN A 52 -1.88 9.50 -5.15
CA GLN A 52 -3.08 10.23 -5.50
C GLN A 52 -4.17 9.22 -5.87
N GLY A 53 -5.19 9.08 -5.03
CA GLY A 53 -6.25 8.11 -5.25
C GLY A 53 -7.61 8.77 -5.26
N LYS A 54 -8.48 8.37 -6.20
CA LYS A 54 -9.87 8.81 -6.23
C LYS A 54 -10.82 7.66 -6.46
N ILE A 55 -11.86 7.59 -5.63
CA ILE A 55 -13.04 6.77 -5.89
C ILE A 55 -14.20 7.71 -6.22
N LEU A 56 -14.73 7.57 -7.43
CA LEU A 56 -15.93 8.27 -7.89
C LEU A 56 -17.09 7.29 -7.94
N VAL A 57 -18.16 7.56 -7.19
CA VAL A 57 -19.40 6.77 -7.22
C VAL A 57 -20.51 7.61 -7.87
N LYS A 58 -20.96 7.20 -9.04
CA LYS A 58 -22.01 7.89 -9.79
C LYS A 58 -23.41 7.67 -9.16
N PRO A 59 -24.42 8.53 -9.46
CA PRO A 59 -25.73 8.46 -8.80
C PRO A 59 -26.43 7.10 -8.94
N GLY A 60 -26.21 6.38 -10.05
CA GLY A 60 -26.80 5.05 -10.29
C GLY A 60 -26.03 3.89 -9.66
N ALA A 61 -24.84 4.11 -9.16
CA ALA A 61 -23.94 3.07 -8.62
C ALA A 61 -24.29 2.73 -7.15
N GLN A 62 -25.54 2.32 -6.91
CA GLN A 62 -25.99 1.93 -5.58
C GLN A 62 -25.34 0.63 -5.12
N LYS A 63 -25.23 0.45 -3.81
CA LYS A 63 -24.57 -0.68 -3.14
C LYS A 63 -23.11 -0.85 -3.52
N THR A 64 -22.44 0.24 -3.87
CA THR A 64 -20.98 0.25 -4.02
C THR A 64 -20.32 0.00 -2.68
N ASP A 65 -19.34 -0.92 -2.67
CA ASP A 65 -18.35 -1.06 -1.59
C ASP A 65 -16.97 -0.61 -2.12
N GLY A 66 -16.51 0.54 -1.65
CA GLY A 66 -15.27 1.17 -2.09
C GLY A 66 -14.26 1.35 -0.95
N TYR A 67 -13.12 0.68 -1.02
CA TYR A 67 -12.06 0.80 -0.01
C TYR A 67 -10.74 1.24 -0.65
N GLN A 68 -10.10 2.25 -0.05
CA GLN A 68 -8.79 2.73 -0.48
C GLN A 68 -7.88 2.97 0.72
N ILE A 69 -6.71 2.35 0.70
CA ILE A 69 -5.68 2.61 1.71
C ILE A 69 -4.32 2.83 1.06
N SER A 70 -3.61 3.87 1.52
CA SER A 70 -2.22 4.12 1.17
C SER A 70 -1.39 4.29 2.43
N GLN A 71 -0.35 3.48 2.56
CA GLN A 71 0.48 3.46 3.76
C GLN A 71 1.97 3.56 3.39
N SER A 72 2.73 4.26 4.22
CA SER A 72 4.17 4.31 4.08
C SER A 72 4.90 3.96 5.37
N LEU A 73 6.03 3.28 5.19
CA LEU A 73 7.03 3.05 6.21
C LEU A 73 8.25 3.90 5.84
N LEU A 74 8.55 4.91 6.67
CA LEU A 74 9.73 5.76 6.53
C LEU A 74 10.84 5.21 7.42
N LEU A 75 11.99 4.92 6.81
CA LEU A 75 13.13 4.34 7.51
C LEU A 75 14.12 5.40 8.01
N ASP A 76 13.86 6.67 7.71
CA ASP A 76 14.62 7.85 8.19
C ASP A 76 13.76 9.12 8.14
N ASP A 77 14.29 10.20 8.70
CA ASP A 77 13.60 11.49 8.83
C ASP A 77 13.64 12.35 7.54
N ASP A 78 14.49 12.00 6.58
CA ASP A 78 14.67 12.75 5.33
C ASP A 78 13.69 12.29 4.24
N SER A 79 13.16 11.08 4.35
CA SER A 79 12.20 10.51 3.41
C SER A 79 10.81 11.10 3.60
N GLN A 80 10.04 11.19 2.50
CA GLN A 80 8.73 11.82 2.51
C GLN A 80 7.68 10.96 1.82
N PHE A 81 6.47 10.95 2.40
CA PHE A 81 5.29 10.39 1.78
C PHE A 81 4.16 11.42 1.71
N LEU A 82 3.69 11.70 0.51
CA LEU A 82 2.64 12.65 0.22
C LEU A 82 1.41 11.89 -0.29
N ALA A 83 0.29 11.97 0.43
CA ALA A 83 -0.92 11.25 0.08
C ALA A 83 -2.10 12.21 -0.11
N LYS A 84 -2.86 11.98 -1.20
CA LYS A 84 -4.08 12.70 -1.51
C LYS A 84 -5.19 11.70 -1.88
N PRO A 85 -5.81 11.03 -0.88
CA PRO A 85 -6.98 10.20 -1.13
C PRO A 85 -8.23 11.07 -1.27
N GLU A 86 -9.08 10.78 -2.27
CA GLU A 86 -10.32 11.47 -2.53
C GLU A 86 -11.50 10.50 -2.67
N LEU A 87 -12.66 10.87 -2.10
CA LEU A 87 -13.94 10.21 -2.31
C LEU A 87 -14.93 11.23 -2.87
N GLU A 88 -15.55 10.90 -3.99
CA GLU A 88 -16.63 11.69 -4.60
C GLU A 88 -17.84 10.79 -4.81
N ILE A 89 -18.87 10.98 -3.99
CA ILE A 89 -19.98 10.01 -3.87
C ILE A 89 -21.29 10.72 -4.17
N TYR A 90 -22.01 10.22 -5.18
CA TYR A 90 -23.32 10.72 -5.62
C TYR A 90 -24.45 9.70 -5.47
N ALA A 91 -24.19 8.54 -4.84
CA ALA A 91 -25.17 7.53 -4.49
C ALA A 91 -25.41 7.47 -2.98
N ASP A 92 -26.59 7.07 -2.55
CA ASP A 92 -27.00 7.13 -1.13
C ASP A 92 -26.71 5.83 -0.37
N ASP A 93 -26.89 4.68 -1.03
CA ASP A 93 -26.73 3.34 -0.44
C ASP A 93 -25.36 2.77 -0.82
N VAL A 94 -24.32 3.20 -0.11
CA VAL A 94 -22.93 2.80 -0.37
C VAL A 94 -22.13 2.65 0.91
N ALA A 95 -21.09 1.82 0.86
CA ALA A 95 -20.05 1.67 1.89
C ALA A 95 -18.71 2.07 1.29
N CYS A 96 -18.26 3.31 1.53
CA CYS A 96 -16.99 3.80 1.00
C CYS A 96 -16.12 4.35 2.11
N SER A 97 -14.84 3.99 2.07
CA SER A 97 -13.85 4.49 3.02
C SER A 97 -12.47 4.66 2.39
N HIS A 98 -11.70 5.59 2.94
CA HIS A 98 -10.30 5.71 2.60
C HIS A 98 -9.45 5.95 3.85
N GLY A 99 -8.16 5.63 3.75
CA GLY A 99 -7.17 5.90 4.78
C GLY A 99 -5.81 6.20 4.17
N SER A 100 -5.01 6.97 4.91
CA SER A 100 -3.60 7.16 4.60
C SER A 100 -2.82 7.27 5.90
N THR A 101 -1.72 6.54 5.98
CA THR A 101 -0.83 6.57 7.14
C THR A 101 0.62 6.64 6.71
N SER A 102 1.42 7.31 7.54
CA SER A 102 2.87 7.32 7.43
C SER A 102 3.45 7.01 8.80
N GLY A 103 4.36 6.09 8.89
CA GLY A 103 4.94 5.65 10.15
C GLY A 103 6.40 5.23 10.03
N ALA A 104 7.02 5.00 11.17
CA ALA A 104 8.33 4.38 11.32
C ALA A 104 8.19 2.89 11.63
N ILE A 105 9.31 2.19 11.68
CA ILE A 105 9.35 0.80 12.15
C ILE A 105 8.85 0.73 13.60
N ASP A 106 8.03 -0.26 13.87
CA ASP A 106 7.55 -0.57 15.22
C ASP A 106 8.73 -0.92 16.13
N GLU A 107 8.98 -0.08 17.13
CA GLU A 107 10.10 -0.23 18.06
C GLU A 107 9.96 -1.46 18.95
N GLU A 108 8.74 -1.86 19.30
CA GLU A 108 8.48 -3.05 20.11
C GLU A 108 8.78 -4.32 19.31
N ALA A 109 8.32 -4.39 18.07
CA ALA A 109 8.63 -5.49 17.16
C ALA A 109 10.15 -5.56 16.87
N MET A 110 10.80 -4.41 16.66
CA MET A 110 12.26 -4.33 16.50
C MET A 110 12.98 -4.85 17.75
N PHE A 111 12.60 -4.40 18.93
CA PHE A 111 13.16 -4.88 20.19
C PHE A 111 12.98 -6.38 20.39
N TYR A 112 11.80 -6.92 20.07
CA TYR A 112 11.51 -8.34 20.15
C TYR A 112 12.44 -9.19 19.28
N LEU A 113 12.64 -8.79 18.02
CA LEU A 113 13.56 -9.51 17.12
C LEU A 113 15.00 -9.42 17.59
N ARG A 114 15.45 -8.25 17.98
CA ARG A 114 16.82 -8.03 18.47
C ARG A 114 17.12 -8.79 19.76
N SER A 115 16.17 -8.86 20.68
CA SER A 115 16.31 -9.63 21.93
C SER A 115 16.47 -11.15 21.71
N ARG A 116 16.11 -11.63 20.53
CA ARG A 116 16.31 -13.03 20.07
C ARG A 116 17.58 -13.21 19.22
N GLY A 117 18.43 -12.20 19.16
CA GLY A 117 19.70 -12.29 18.45
C GLY A 117 19.62 -11.98 16.95
N VAL A 118 18.51 -11.48 16.45
CA VAL A 118 18.42 -11.03 15.06
C VAL A 118 19.18 -9.71 14.91
N PRO A 119 20.19 -9.61 14.02
CA PRO A 119 20.89 -8.35 13.77
C PRO A 119 19.93 -7.25 13.31
N GLU A 120 20.22 -6.01 13.66
CA GLU A 120 19.34 -4.86 13.39
C GLU A 120 18.94 -4.74 11.91
N GLY A 121 19.92 -4.82 10.99
CA GLY A 121 19.62 -4.76 9.56
C GLY A 121 18.71 -5.91 9.08
N ALA A 122 18.89 -7.11 9.61
CA ALA A 122 18.02 -8.24 9.28
C ALA A 122 16.61 -8.07 9.88
N ALA A 123 16.49 -7.51 11.09
CA ALA A 123 15.21 -7.20 11.70
C ALA A 123 14.47 -6.11 10.91
N THR A 124 15.17 -5.06 10.47
CA THR A 124 14.63 -4.02 9.59
C THR A 124 14.08 -4.62 8.29
N ASP A 125 14.85 -5.48 7.62
CA ASP A 125 14.42 -6.12 6.38
C ASP A 125 13.17 -7.01 6.59
N LEU A 126 13.12 -7.77 7.70
CA LEU A 126 11.97 -8.61 8.03
C LEU A 126 10.69 -7.79 8.26
N LEU A 127 10.79 -6.71 9.03
CA LEU A 127 9.66 -5.82 9.32
C LEU A 127 9.20 -5.06 8.06
N THR A 128 10.16 -4.63 7.23
CA THR A 128 9.89 -3.99 5.93
C THR A 128 9.15 -4.96 5.00
N LEU A 129 9.62 -6.20 4.91
CA LEU A 129 8.98 -7.21 4.07
C LEU A 129 7.57 -7.56 4.57
N ALA A 130 7.40 -7.72 5.88
CA ALA A 130 6.08 -7.98 6.48
C ALA A 130 5.08 -6.85 6.16
N PHE A 131 5.53 -5.60 6.23
CA PHE A 131 4.71 -4.44 5.87
C PHE A 131 4.28 -4.47 4.38
N LEU A 132 5.19 -4.79 3.47
CA LEU A 132 4.92 -4.86 2.03
C LEU A 132 4.07 -6.09 1.66
N ALA A 133 4.21 -7.19 2.40
CA ALA A 133 3.50 -8.44 2.14
C ALA A 133 1.97 -8.27 2.17
N GLU A 134 1.45 -7.35 2.99
CA GLU A 134 0.01 -7.07 3.03
C GLU A 134 -0.57 -6.58 1.68
N ALA A 135 0.23 -5.88 0.85
CA ALA A 135 -0.20 -5.52 -0.51
C ALA A 135 -0.09 -6.70 -1.48
N VAL A 136 0.88 -7.60 -1.25
CA VAL A 136 1.07 -8.80 -2.07
C VAL A 136 0.00 -9.86 -1.76
N ASP A 137 -0.49 -9.92 -0.51
CA ASP A 137 -1.53 -10.86 -0.09
C ASP A 137 -2.88 -10.63 -0.81
N GLU A 138 -3.09 -9.46 -1.40
CA GLU A 138 -4.23 -9.18 -2.28
C GLU A 138 -4.18 -9.97 -3.62
N ILE A 139 -3.06 -10.60 -3.94
CA ILE A 139 -2.86 -11.37 -5.17
C ILE A 139 -3.32 -12.81 -4.95
N GLU A 140 -4.39 -13.23 -5.64
CA GLU A 140 -4.93 -14.59 -5.54
C GLU A 140 -3.97 -15.67 -6.06
N ASN A 141 -3.22 -15.35 -7.12
CA ASN A 141 -2.23 -16.27 -7.70
C ASN A 141 -0.98 -16.33 -6.80
N ARG A 142 -0.87 -17.42 -6.04
CA ARG A 142 0.22 -17.63 -5.06
C ARG A 142 1.60 -17.69 -5.70
N GLU A 143 1.73 -18.28 -6.87
CA GLU A 143 3.02 -18.35 -7.58
C GLU A 143 3.53 -16.95 -7.95
N LEU A 144 2.62 -16.09 -8.43
CA LEU A 144 2.94 -14.68 -8.72
C LEU A 144 3.27 -13.89 -7.44
N ALA A 145 2.50 -14.10 -6.37
CA ALA A 145 2.76 -13.47 -5.07
C ALA A 145 4.14 -13.83 -4.53
N ASP A 146 4.50 -15.11 -4.56
CA ASP A 146 5.80 -15.62 -4.10
C ASP A 146 6.97 -15.07 -4.94
N ASP A 147 6.81 -14.95 -6.27
CA ASP A 147 7.83 -14.34 -7.14
C ASP A 147 8.06 -12.86 -6.78
N ILE A 148 6.98 -12.10 -6.53
CA ILE A 148 7.07 -10.70 -6.12
C ILE A 148 7.77 -10.58 -4.76
N VAL A 149 7.40 -11.40 -3.77
CA VAL A 149 8.05 -11.41 -2.45
C VAL A 149 9.55 -11.71 -2.59
N THR A 150 9.91 -12.69 -3.42
CA THR A 150 11.32 -13.03 -3.69
C THR A 150 12.09 -11.85 -4.26
N ARG A 151 11.52 -11.11 -5.22
CA ARG A 151 12.13 -9.90 -5.80
C ARG A 151 12.32 -8.79 -4.78
N LEU A 152 11.36 -8.60 -3.88
CA LEU A 152 11.47 -7.64 -2.78
C LEU A 152 12.59 -8.02 -1.81
N GLN A 153 12.69 -9.30 -1.43
CA GLN A 153 13.78 -9.83 -0.60
C GLN A 153 15.15 -9.60 -1.25
N ASP A 154 15.29 -9.91 -2.54
CA ASP A 154 16.51 -9.69 -3.30
C ASP A 154 16.90 -8.22 -3.37
N TRP A 155 15.92 -7.32 -3.50
CA TRP A 155 16.18 -5.89 -3.49
C TRP A 155 16.68 -5.41 -2.12
N LEU A 156 16.05 -5.85 -1.04
CA LEU A 156 16.49 -5.52 0.34
C LEU A 156 17.90 -6.03 0.61
N ALA A 157 18.22 -7.26 0.19
CA ALA A 157 19.53 -7.86 0.36
C ALA A 157 20.66 -7.10 -0.37
N ARG A 158 20.39 -6.53 -1.54
CA ARG A 158 21.37 -5.76 -2.34
C ARG A 158 21.67 -4.37 -1.78
N ARG A 159 20.83 -3.86 -0.89
CA ARG A 159 20.90 -2.48 -0.35
C ARG A 159 21.50 -2.39 1.06
N ARG A 160 22.15 -3.47 1.52
CA ARG A 160 22.89 -3.52 2.80
C ARG A 160 24.28 -2.94 2.67
#